data_452bfeaaa85144a11d5e069dd2bd1037
#
_entry.id   452bfeaaa85144a11d5e069dd2bd1037
#
_cell.length_a   1.000
_cell.length_b   1.000
_cell.length_c   1.000
_cell.angle_alpha   90.00
_cell.angle_beta   90.00
_cell.angle_gamma   90.00
#
_symmetry.space_group_name_H-M   'P 1'
#
loop_
_entity.id
_entity.type
_entity.pdbx_description
1 polymer ?
#
loop_
_entity_poly.entity_id
_entity_poly.type
_entity_poly.pdbx_seq_one_letter_code
_entity_poly.pdbx_strand_id
1 'polypeptide(L)'
;MTVVRVLREPAKVAHETRARVEQVLAETGYTPDLLARGLASSRTGMVAAIIPVLTNSLIAEIVQGLTDALAPAGVHLLLGVSGFSAAEEETLVRAFLSRRVEGIYLTGMIHTAETARMLKHAGIPVVEGGNLGGEPIDMAVGYDNVGAARAVTRHLIRKGYASIGYIGAHPQDNDRARDRRRGYEAALKAAKRTVDPSLCVETTLDIDAGARAMATLLTRRPRIRAVFCSADALAVGALYECQRRGLRIPQRIAIAGFDDIPIAAQVVPSLSTLRVPRYELGHRAGTMICDRLAGRTLQERVVDTGYRLVPRASA
;
A
#
# COMPACT_ATOMS: atom_id res chain seq x y z
N MET A 1 14.20 -41.95 3.63
CA MET A 1 15.11 -41.10 2.79
C MET A 1 14.62 -40.96 1.34
N THR A 2 14.07 -41.96 0.70
CA THR A 2 13.66 -41.95 -0.74
C THR A 2 12.55 -40.92 -1.05
N VAL A 3 11.46 -40.87 -0.25
CA VAL A 3 10.36 -39.88 -0.43
C VAL A 3 10.88 -38.44 -0.39
N VAL A 4 11.73 -38.08 0.58
CA VAL A 4 12.32 -36.75 0.68
C VAL A 4 13.16 -36.40 -0.54
N ARG A 5 13.87 -37.39 -1.12
CA ARG A 5 14.69 -37.17 -2.34
C ARG A 5 13.81 -36.98 -3.58
N VAL A 6 12.70 -37.74 -3.72
CA VAL A 6 11.72 -37.52 -4.79
C VAL A 6 11.13 -36.11 -4.75
N LEU A 7 10.84 -35.61 -3.56
CA LEU A 7 10.24 -34.28 -3.37
C LEU A 7 11.26 -33.12 -3.53
N ARG A 8 12.56 -33.36 -3.30
CA ARG A 8 13.59 -32.31 -3.36
C ARG A 8 14.40 -32.29 -4.65
N GLU A 9 14.73 -33.45 -5.16
CA GLU A 9 15.65 -33.65 -6.28
C GLU A 9 15.12 -34.76 -7.21
N PRO A 10 13.91 -34.58 -7.80
CA PRO A 10 13.26 -35.63 -8.59
C PRO A 10 14.12 -36.12 -9.73
N ALA A 11 14.98 -35.26 -10.30
CA ALA A 11 15.91 -35.62 -11.37
C ALA A 11 17.03 -36.59 -10.91
N LYS A 12 17.29 -36.71 -9.60
CA LYS A 12 18.30 -37.62 -9.03
C LYS A 12 17.70 -38.97 -8.59
N VAL A 13 16.43 -39.22 -8.86
CA VAL A 13 15.75 -40.51 -8.52
C VAL A 13 15.34 -41.23 -9.79
N ALA A 14 15.56 -42.56 -9.82
CA ALA A 14 15.14 -43.38 -10.95
C ALA A 14 13.63 -43.22 -11.22
N HIS A 15 13.27 -43.17 -12.50
CA HIS A 15 11.92 -42.88 -12.97
C HIS A 15 10.85 -43.77 -12.32
N GLU A 16 11.10 -45.07 -12.25
CA GLU A 16 10.20 -46.05 -11.64
C GLU A 16 9.97 -45.76 -10.14
N THR A 17 11.02 -45.50 -9.39
CA THR A 17 10.95 -45.16 -7.96
C THR A 17 10.20 -43.89 -7.74
N ARG A 18 10.42 -42.89 -8.61
CA ARG A 18 9.73 -41.62 -8.57
C ARG A 18 8.25 -41.78 -8.81
N ALA A 19 7.86 -42.47 -9.89
CA ALA A 19 6.47 -42.72 -10.25
C ALA A 19 5.72 -43.44 -9.11
N ARG A 20 6.34 -44.46 -8.50
CA ARG A 20 5.74 -45.21 -7.39
C ARG A 20 5.52 -44.34 -6.15
N VAL A 21 6.47 -43.45 -5.82
CA VAL A 21 6.33 -42.51 -4.69
C VAL A 21 5.26 -41.48 -4.96
N GLU A 22 5.23 -40.90 -6.17
CA GLU A 22 4.21 -39.91 -6.59
C GLU A 22 2.80 -40.55 -6.55
N GLN A 23 2.64 -41.81 -6.97
CA GLN A 23 1.39 -42.52 -6.87
C GLN A 23 0.94 -42.71 -5.42
N VAL A 24 1.80 -43.18 -4.53
CA VAL A 24 1.47 -43.35 -3.11
C VAL A 24 1.12 -42.01 -2.44
N LEU A 25 1.83 -40.94 -2.77
CA LEU A 25 1.52 -39.59 -2.26
C LEU A 25 0.11 -39.15 -2.71
N ALA A 26 -0.25 -39.41 -3.99
CA ALA A 26 -1.57 -39.08 -4.51
C ALA A 26 -2.68 -39.94 -3.87
N GLU A 27 -2.46 -41.26 -3.71
CA GLU A 27 -3.42 -42.18 -3.09
C GLU A 27 -3.67 -41.92 -1.62
N THR A 28 -2.62 -41.53 -0.89
CA THR A 28 -2.69 -41.24 0.57
C THR A 28 -3.11 -39.81 0.91
N GLY A 29 -3.14 -38.91 -0.07
CA GLY A 29 -3.35 -37.48 0.17
C GLY A 29 -2.25 -36.86 1.06
N TYR A 30 -1.11 -37.51 1.20
CA TYR A 30 -0.03 -37.05 2.05
C TYR A 30 0.55 -35.75 1.52
N THR A 31 0.36 -34.69 2.27
CA THR A 31 1.01 -33.40 2.04
C THR A 31 2.23 -33.29 2.96
N PRO A 32 3.44 -33.15 2.41
CA PRO A 32 4.64 -33.00 3.25
C PRO A 32 4.52 -31.85 4.22
N ASP A 33 4.81 -32.08 5.49
CA ASP A 33 4.86 -31.02 6.50
C ASP A 33 6.03 -30.08 6.19
N LEU A 34 5.69 -28.87 5.75
CA LEU A 34 6.65 -27.83 5.42
C LEU A 34 7.40 -27.35 6.68
N LEU A 35 6.81 -27.46 7.89
CA LEU A 35 7.46 -27.10 9.14
C LEU A 35 8.56 -28.10 9.49
N ALA A 36 8.27 -29.41 9.34
CA ALA A 36 9.28 -30.46 9.50
C ALA A 36 10.38 -30.35 8.46
N ARG A 37 10.05 -29.92 7.24
CA ARG A 37 11.02 -29.61 6.18
C ARG A 37 11.86 -28.38 6.50
N GLY A 38 11.25 -27.34 7.07
CA GLY A 38 11.91 -26.09 7.51
C GLY A 38 12.94 -26.31 8.63
N LEU A 39 12.69 -27.24 9.55
CA LEU A 39 13.64 -27.61 10.60
C LEU A 39 14.96 -28.18 10.04
N ALA A 40 14.89 -28.89 8.91
CA ALA A 40 16.08 -29.50 8.29
C ALA A 40 16.81 -28.57 7.29
N SER A 41 16.14 -27.55 6.75
CA SER A 41 16.69 -26.65 5.71
C SER A 41 16.81 -25.20 6.15
N SER A 42 16.33 -24.83 7.34
CA SER A 42 16.18 -23.44 7.83
C SER A 42 15.38 -22.52 6.89
N ARG A 43 14.61 -23.09 5.92
CA ARG A 43 13.83 -22.35 4.94
C ARG A 43 12.38 -22.80 4.98
N THR A 44 11.49 -21.84 5.22
CA THR A 44 10.03 -22.07 5.30
C THR A 44 9.33 -21.83 3.98
N GLY A 45 9.93 -21.06 3.07
CA GLY A 45 9.33 -20.61 1.83
C GLY A 45 8.19 -19.61 2.06
N MET A 46 8.19 -18.90 3.19
CA MET A 46 7.13 -17.97 3.54
C MET A 46 7.68 -16.54 3.74
N VAL A 47 7.02 -15.57 3.14
CA VAL A 47 7.21 -14.13 3.37
C VAL A 47 5.91 -13.55 3.92
N ALA A 48 5.98 -12.69 4.91
CA ALA A 48 4.81 -12.01 5.44
C ALA A 48 4.63 -10.63 4.80
N ALA A 49 3.37 -10.21 4.62
CA ALA A 49 3.02 -8.81 4.35
C ALA A 49 2.03 -8.33 5.39
N ILE A 50 2.36 -7.23 6.07
CA ILE A 50 1.47 -6.55 7.00
C ILE A 50 0.92 -5.31 6.30
N ILE A 51 -0.40 -5.33 6.12
CA ILE A 51 -1.16 -4.31 5.39
C ILE A 51 -2.19 -3.67 6.31
N PRO A 52 -2.58 -2.40 6.06
CA PRO A 52 -3.52 -1.75 6.97
C PRO A 52 -4.96 -2.25 6.82
N VAL A 53 -5.43 -2.54 5.59
CA VAL A 53 -6.81 -2.98 5.31
C VAL A 53 -6.85 -3.86 4.06
N LEU A 54 -7.82 -4.78 3.97
CA LEU A 54 -8.05 -5.61 2.78
C LEU A 54 -9.05 -4.99 1.79
N THR A 55 -9.94 -4.13 2.26
CA THR A 55 -11.06 -3.60 1.47
C THR A 55 -10.67 -2.52 0.46
N ASN A 56 -9.40 -2.13 0.42
CA ASN A 56 -8.91 -1.10 -0.49
C ASN A 56 -8.25 -1.73 -1.73
N SER A 57 -8.76 -1.44 -2.93
CA SER A 57 -8.23 -1.93 -4.21
C SER A 57 -6.75 -1.59 -4.44
N LEU A 58 -6.26 -0.48 -3.89
CA LEU A 58 -4.85 -0.10 -3.90
C LEU A 58 -3.97 -1.18 -3.24
N ILE A 59 -4.38 -1.66 -2.07
CA ILE A 59 -3.65 -2.70 -1.35
C ILE A 59 -3.68 -4.03 -2.10
N ALA A 60 -4.81 -4.38 -2.73
CA ALA A 60 -4.93 -5.60 -3.52
C ALA A 60 -3.93 -5.65 -4.68
N GLU A 61 -3.71 -4.53 -5.40
CA GLU A 61 -2.71 -4.47 -6.48
C GLU A 61 -1.27 -4.59 -5.96
N ILE A 62 -0.95 -4.02 -4.79
CA ILE A 62 0.36 -4.18 -4.13
C ILE A 62 0.58 -5.65 -3.76
N VAL A 63 -0.41 -6.28 -3.13
CA VAL A 63 -0.37 -7.70 -2.73
C VAL A 63 -0.21 -8.60 -3.95
N GLN A 64 -0.91 -8.30 -5.05
CA GLN A 64 -0.75 -9.04 -6.32
C GLN A 64 0.69 -8.94 -6.83
N GLY A 65 1.25 -7.71 -6.90
CA GLY A 65 2.63 -7.51 -7.33
C GLY A 65 3.65 -8.26 -6.45
N LEU A 66 3.47 -8.23 -5.13
CA LEU A 66 4.27 -9.02 -4.19
C LEU A 66 4.19 -10.51 -4.50
N THR A 67 2.98 -11.04 -4.66
CA THR A 67 2.73 -12.46 -4.93
C THR A 67 3.40 -12.91 -6.22
N ASP A 68 3.24 -12.12 -7.29
CA ASP A 68 3.80 -12.44 -8.60
C ASP A 68 5.34 -12.42 -8.61
N ALA A 69 5.95 -11.54 -7.81
CA ALA A 69 7.40 -11.49 -7.65
C ALA A 69 7.98 -12.66 -6.82
N LEU A 70 7.21 -13.14 -5.83
CA LEU A 70 7.62 -14.22 -4.93
C LEU A 70 7.41 -15.62 -5.55
N ALA A 71 6.37 -15.79 -6.36
CA ALA A 71 5.95 -17.08 -6.92
C ALA A 71 7.04 -17.84 -7.70
N PRO A 72 7.86 -17.20 -8.58
CA PRO A 72 8.93 -17.89 -9.31
C PRO A 72 10.03 -18.48 -8.39
N ALA A 73 10.20 -17.92 -7.18
CA ALA A 73 11.12 -18.44 -6.17
C ALA A 73 10.51 -19.54 -5.29
N GLY A 74 9.24 -19.93 -5.53
CA GLY A 74 8.52 -20.90 -4.71
C GLY A 74 8.22 -20.38 -3.30
N VAL A 75 8.13 -19.05 -3.13
CA VAL A 75 7.86 -18.39 -1.86
C VAL A 75 6.38 -17.99 -1.80
N HIS A 76 5.73 -18.29 -0.68
CA HIS A 76 4.33 -17.99 -0.45
C HIS A 76 4.15 -16.78 0.45
N LEU A 77 3.09 -15.98 0.18
CA LEU A 77 2.78 -14.78 0.94
C LEU A 77 1.78 -15.09 2.06
N LEU A 78 2.13 -14.68 3.29
CA LEU A 78 1.22 -14.64 4.43
C LEU A 78 0.77 -13.20 4.66
N LEU A 79 -0.54 -12.99 4.84
CA LEU A 79 -1.09 -11.66 5.07
C LEU A 79 -1.48 -11.45 6.54
N GLY A 80 -1.11 -10.29 7.08
CA GLY A 80 -1.61 -9.76 8.35
C GLY A 80 -2.25 -8.40 8.13
N VAL A 81 -3.30 -8.08 8.89
CA VAL A 81 -4.03 -6.83 8.79
C VAL A 81 -3.88 -6.06 10.09
N SER A 82 -3.22 -4.89 10.06
CA SER A 82 -2.90 -4.08 11.25
C SER A 82 -3.96 -3.02 11.60
N GLY A 83 -4.91 -2.72 10.71
CA GLY A 83 -5.92 -1.70 10.96
C GLY A 83 -5.37 -0.28 11.14
N PHE A 84 -4.20 0.04 10.58
CA PHE A 84 -3.43 1.28 10.86
C PHE A 84 -2.96 1.42 12.31
N SER A 85 -2.84 0.33 13.06
CA SER A 85 -2.35 0.33 14.46
C SER A 85 -0.92 -0.19 14.51
N ALA A 86 0.02 0.63 14.98
CA ALA A 86 1.40 0.23 15.19
C ALA A 86 1.53 -0.87 16.27
N ALA A 87 0.64 -0.92 17.25
CA ALA A 87 0.60 -1.96 18.27
C ALA A 87 0.13 -3.31 17.71
N GLU A 88 -0.88 -3.29 16.81
CA GLU A 88 -1.33 -4.50 16.14
C GLU A 88 -0.29 -5.01 15.15
N GLU A 89 0.42 -4.09 14.45
CA GLU A 89 1.55 -4.44 13.61
C GLU A 89 2.64 -5.17 14.41
N GLU A 90 2.98 -4.67 15.61
CA GLU A 90 3.95 -5.31 16.49
C GLU A 90 3.54 -6.74 16.87
N THR A 91 2.24 -6.94 17.19
CA THR A 91 1.68 -8.25 17.49
C THR A 91 1.83 -9.20 16.30
N LEU A 92 1.51 -8.73 15.09
CA LEU A 92 1.64 -9.50 13.85
C LEU A 92 3.10 -9.82 13.52
N VAL A 93 4.02 -8.86 13.67
CA VAL A 93 5.47 -9.09 13.47
C VAL A 93 5.96 -10.20 14.39
N ARG A 94 5.63 -10.14 15.68
CA ARG A 94 5.98 -11.18 16.65
C ARG A 94 5.43 -12.55 16.24
N ALA A 95 4.16 -12.61 15.82
CA ALA A 95 3.51 -13.83 15.37
C ALA A 95 4.14 -14.41 14.09
N PHE A 96 4.55 -13.58 13.14
CA PHE A 96 5.19 -14.04 11.91
C PHE A 96 6.64 -14.47 12.14
N LEU A 97 7.40 -13.75 12.95
CA LEU A 97 8.76 -14.16 13.33
C LEU A 97 8.76 -15.52 14.06
N SER A 98 7.75 -15.79 14.93
CA SER A 98 7.61 -17.10 15.58
C SER A 98 7.32 -18.23 14.58
N ARG A 99 6.75 -17.93 13.41
CA ARG A 99 6.53 -18.87 12.31
C ARG A 99 7.71 -18.96 11.33
N ARG A 100 8.83 -18.29 11.68
CA ARG A 100 10.07 -18.29 10.88
C ARG A 100 9.85 -17.84 9.42
N VAL A 101 9.10 -16.76 9.22
CA VAL A 101 9.03 -16.14 7.89
C VAL A 101 10.44 -15.69 7.46
N GLU A 102 10.73 -15.81 6.17
CA GLU A 102 12.03 -15.52 5.60
C GLU A 102 12.21 -14.04 5.18
N GLY A 103 11.13 -13.27 5.19
CA GLY A 103 11.12 -11.83 4.90
C GLY A 103 9.79 -11.21 5.28
N ILE A 104 9.77 -9.88 5.40
CA ILE A 104 8.56 -9.13 5.77
C ILE A 104 8.43 -7.88 4.90
N TYR A 105 7.21 -7.64 4.38
CA TYR A 105 6.77 -6.38 3.83
C TYR A 105 5.89 -5.65 4.85
N LEU A 106 6.17 -4.37 5.09
CA LEU A 106 5.39 -3.48 5.95
C LEU A 106 4.81 -2.33 5.12
N THR A 107 3.60 -1.87 5.45
CA THR A 107 3.00 -0.72 4.76
C THR A 107 3.24 0.56 5.56
N GLY A 108 4.09 1.45 5.05
CA GLY A 108 4.50 2.70 5.71
C GLY A 108 5.81 2.55 6.47
N MET A 109 6.21 3.63 7.15
CA MET A 109 7.48 3.76 7.86
C MET A 109 7.29 4.19 9.33
N ILE A 110 6.07 4.10 9.85
CA ILE A 110 5.79 4.33 11.28
C ILE A 110 5.62 2.97 11.96
N HIS A 111 6.55 2.66 12.85
CA HIS A 111 6.58 1.41 13.61
C HIS A 111 6.86 1.71 15.08
N THR A 112 6.52 0.77 15.97
CA THR A 112 6.99 0.85 17.36
C THR A 112 8.51 0.63 17.42
N ALA A 113 9.16 1.15 18.46
CA ALA A 113 10.57 0.89 18.71
C ALA A 113 10.85 -0.62 18.84
N GLU A 114 9.89 -1.35 19.40
CA GLU A 114 9.97 -2.80 19.58
C GLU A 114 9.87 -3.56 18.25
N THR A 115 8.96 -3.16 17.33
CA THR A 115 8.89 -3.68 15.97
C THR A 115 10.24 -3.53 15.26
N ALA A 116 10.80 -2.32 15.27
CA ALA A 116 12.09 -2.06 14.63
C ALA A 116 13.22 -2.90 15.26
N ARG A 117 13.22 -3.04 16.59
CA ARG A 117 14.20 -3.86 17.31
C ARG A 117 14.10 -5.35 16.94
N MET A 118 12.87 -5.89 16.93
CA MET A 118 12.62 -7.30 16.57
C MET A 118 13.09 -7.62 15.16
N LEU A 119 12.76 -6.76 14.19
CA LEU A 119 13.11 -6.95 12.78
C LEU A 119 14.63 -6.84 12.55
N LYS A 120 15.30 -5.87 13.18
CA LYS A 120 16.78 -5.77 13.14
C LYS A 120 17.45 -7.00 13.75
N HIS A 121 16.92 -7.51 14.87
CA HIS A 121 17.46 -8.70 15.52
C HIS A 121 17.25 -9.98 14.71
N ALA A 122 16.10 -10.10 14.03
CA ALA A 122 15.78 -11.26 13.21
C ALA A 122 16.69 -11.40 11.99
N GLY A 123 17.27 -10.31 11.48
CA GLY A 123 18.23 -10.31 10.37
C GLY A 123 17.64 -10.78 9.03
N ILE A 124 16.32 -10.84 8.91
CA ILE A 124 15.62 -11.18 7.67
C ILE A 124 15.43 -9.94 6.78
N PRO A 125 15.26 -10.09 5.46
CA PRO A 125 14.90 -8.99 4.57
C PRO A 125 13.59 -8.30 5.01
N VAL A 126 13.62 -6.98 5.13
CA VAL A 126 12.45 -6.14 5.44
C VAL A 126 12.31 -5.08 4.37
N VAL A 127 11.11 -4.95 3.79
CA VAL A 127 10.77 -3.88 2.84
C VAL A 127 9.61 -3.06 3.39
N GLU A 128 9.84 -1.76 3.59
CA GLU A 128 8.81 -0.79 3.94
C GLU A 128 8.25 -0.17 2.66
N GLY A 129 6.91 -0.16 2.52
CA GLY A 129 6.26 0.21 1.28
C GLY A 129 5.35 1.43 1.34
N GLY A 130 5.28 2.17 0.23
CA GLY A 130 4.31 3.24 0.00
C GLY A 130 4.72 4.63 0.48
N ASN A 131 5.84 4.78 1.17
CA ASN A 131 6.43 6.07 1.53
C ASN A 131 7.97 6.04 1.44
N LEU A 132 8.58 7.23 1.35
CA LEU A 132 10.04 7.43 1.36
C LEU A 132 10.46 8.51 2.36
N GLY A 133 9.59 8.82 3.32
CA GLY A 133 9.75 9.95 4.24
C GLY A 133 10.71 9.72 5.43
N GLY A 134 11.55 8.69 5.42
CA GLY A 134 12.44 8.37 6.53
C GLY A 134 13.56 7.41 6.14
N GLU A 135 14.39 7.03 7.12
CA GLU A 135 15.38 5.96 6.95
C GLU A 135 14.72 4.61 7.23
N PRO A 136 14.77 3.67 6.27
CA PRO A 136 14.12 2.37 6.44
C PRO A 136 14.85 1.47 7.43
N ILE A 137 14.15 0.50 7.99
CA ILE A 137 14.73 -0.55 8.85
C ILE A 137 15.77 -1.34 8.07
N ASP A 138 15.47 -1.74 6.82
CA ASP A 138 16.39 -2.41 5.89
C ASP A 138 16.26 -1.84 4.47
N MET A 139 15.09 -1.91 3.84
CA MET A 139 14.81 -1.47 2.46
C MET A 139 13.49 -0.73 2.37
N ALA A 140 13.33 0.14 1.37
CA ALA A 140 12.06 0.81 1.11
C ALA A 140 11.72 0.86 -0.39
N VAL A 141 10.44 0.74 -0.70
CA VAL A 141 9.88 0.99 -2.05
C VAL A 141 8.66 1.89 -1.91
N GLY A 142 8.69 3.06 -2.51
CA GLY A 142 7.58 4.01 -2.35
C GLY A 142 7.67 5.19 -3.28
N TYR A 143 7.08 6.27 -2.87
CA TYR A 143 7.11 7.55 -3.58
C TYR A 143 7.01 8.71 -2.59
N ASP A 144 7.42 9.92 -3.04
CA ASP A 144 7.31 11.16 -2.25
C ASP A 144 5.83 11.58 -2.10
N ASN A 145 5.20 11.20 -0.98
CA ASN A 145 3.81 11.56 -0.68
C ASN A 145 3.61 13.08 -0.50
N VAL A 146 4.62 13.80 -0.01
CA VAL A 146 4.58 15.27 0.13
C VAL A 146 4.56 15.92 -1.25
N GLY A 147 5.50 15.56 -2.11
CA GLY A 147 5.59 16.05 -3.49
C GLY A 147 4.36 15.72 -4.32
N ALA A 148 3.85 14.50 -4.17
CA ALA A 148 2.66 14.01 -4.84
C ALA A 148 1.42 14.83 -4.48
N ALA A 149 1.13 15.02 -3.19
CA ALA A 149 0.01 15.84 -2.73
C ALA A 149 0.18 17.33 -3.09
N ARG A 150 1.42 17.82 -3.04
CA ARG A 150 1.76 19.18 -3.54
C ARG A 150 1.44 19.33 -5.02
N ALA A 151 1.69 18.31 -5.85
CA ALA A 151 1.37 18.33 -7.28
C ALA A 151 -0.13 18.45 -7.54
N VAL A 152 -0.97 17.66 -6.85
CA VAL A 152 -2.45 17.76 -6.94
C VAL A 152 -2.93 19.15 -6.51
N THR A 153 -2.48 19.64 -5.37
CA THR A 153 -2.89 20.95 -4.85
C THR A 153 -2.48 22.07 -5.79
N ARG A 154 -1.25 22.04 -6.32
CA ARG A 154 -0.78 23.00 -7.33
C ARG A 154 -1.61 22.96 -8.61
N HIS A 155 -2.09 21.80 -9.03
CA HIS A 155 -3.00 21.69 -10.18
C HIS A 155 -4.28 22.49 -9.92
N LEU A 156 -4.93 22.31 -8.77
CA LEU A 156 -6.10 23.09 -8.40
C LEU A 156 -5.83 24.59 -8.30
N ILE A 157 -4.67 24.98 -7.76
CA ILE A 157 -4.24 26.39 -7.70
C ILE A 157 -4.09 26.98 -9.09
N ARG A 158 -3.44 26.27 -10.02
CA ARG A 158 -3.25 26.71 -11.42
C ARG A 158 -4.56 26.81 -12.19
N LYS A 159 -5.58 26.03 -11.84
CA LYS A 159 -6.94 26.14 -12.38
C LYS A 159 -7.70 27.36 -11.85
N GLY A 160 -7.08 28.20 -10.98
CA GLY A 160 -7.66 29.45 -10.48
C GLY A 160 -8.56 29.29 -9.24
N TYR A 161 -8.65 28.09 -8.63
CA TYR A 161 -9.45 27.90 -7.43
C TYR A 161 -8.81 28.61 -6.23
N ALA A 162 -9.50 29.66 -5.73
CA ALA A 162 -8.98 30.50 -4.64
C ALA A 162 -9.02 29.78 -3.28
N SER A 163 -10.08 29.01 -3.01
CA SER A 163 -10.29 28.24 -1.78
C SER A 163 -10.31 26.76 -2.11
N ILE A 164 -9.41 26.00 -1.49
CA ILE A 164 -9.26 24.56 -1.69
C ILE A 164 -9.41 23.88 -0.34
N GLY A 165 -10.38 22.98 -0.20
CA GLY A 165 -10.56 22.12 0.95
C GLY A 165 -9.70 20.87 0.87
N TYR A 166 -9.53 20.20 2.00
CA TYR A 166 -8.85 18.94 2.14
C TYR A 166 -9.73 17.93 2.86
N ILE A 167 -9.87 16.74 2.28
CA ILE A 167 -10.47 15.58 2.94
C ILE A 167 -9.42 14.48 2.96
N GLY A 168 -9.03 14.01 4.15
CA GLY A 168 -7.95 13.03 4.28
C GLY A 168 -8.17 12.02 5.39
N ALA A 169 -7.34 10.97 5.38
CA ALA A 169 -7.31 10.01 6.47
C ALA A 169 -6.69 10.62 7.73
N HIS A 170 -7.03 10.01 8.87
CA HIS A 170 -6.38 10.34 10.14
C HIS A 170 -4.86 10.13 10.04
N PRO A 171 -4.04 11.11 10.49
CA PRO A 171 -2.58 11.03 10.37
C PRO A 171 -1.91 10.19 11.46
N GLN A 172 -2.64 9.81 12.53
CA GLN A 172 -2.13 8.93 13.57
C GLN A 172 -1.79 7.57 12.96
N ASP A 173 -0.60 7.06 13.23
CA ASP A 173 -0.07 5.79 12.72
C ASP A 173 -0.15 5.63 11.18
N ASN A 174 -0.30 6.75 10.46
CA ASN A 174 -0.39 6.79 9.00
C ASN A 174 0.47 7.92 8.43
N ASP A 175 1.75 7.62 8.21
CA ASP A 175 2.74 8.55 7.66
C ASP A 175 2.34 9.10 6.28
N ARG A 176 1.72 8.29 5.44
CA ARG A 176 1.26 8.69 4.08
C ARG A 176 0.16 9.74 4.18
N ALA A 177 -0.81 9.56 5.10
CA ALA A 177 -1.86 10.55 5.32
C ALA A 177 -1.28 11.87 5.85
N ARG A 178 -0.35 11.78 6.82
CA ARG A 178 0.38 12.94 7.36
C ARG A 178 1.15 13.68 6.27
N ASP A 179 1.87 12.96 5.42
CA ASP A 179 2.72 13.54 4.39
C ASP A 179 1.90 14.13 3.24
N ARG A 180 0.77 13.51 2.85
CA ARG A 180 -0.18 14.10 1.90
C ARG A 180 -0.78 15.40 2.44
N ARG A 181 -1.12 15.47 3.73
CA ARG A 181 -1.56 16.71 4.39
C ARG A 181 -0.47 17.78 4.35
N ARG A 182 0.77 17.43 4.67
CA ARG A 182 1.92 18.37 4.59
C ARG A 182 2.12 18.88 3.17
N GLY A 183 1.97 18.02 2.15
CA GLY A 183 2.07 18.41 0.73
C GLY A 183 1.00 19.42 0.31
N TYR A 184 -0.26 19.20 0.74
CA TYR A 184 -1.35 20.15 0.55
C TYR A 184 -1.03 21.52 1.17
N GLU A 185 -0.63 21.53 2.44
CA GLU A 185 -0.28 22.76 3.16
C GLU A 185 0.92 23.49 2.53
N ALA A 186 1.96 22.75 2.14
CA ALA A 186 3.13 23.29 1.49
C ALA A 186 2.79 23.96 0.15
N ALA A 187 1.86 23.39 -0.64
CA ALA A 187 1.43 24.00 -1.89
C ALA A 187 0.68 25.32 -1.68
N LEU A 188 -0.19 25.39 -0.66
CA LEU A 188 -0.91 26.62 -0.31
C LEU A 188 0.06 27.71 0.17
N LYS A 189 0.98 27.38 1.09
CA LYS A 189 2.00 28.30 1.60
C LYS A 189 2.90 28.85 0.47
N ALA A 190 3.34 27.98 -0.45
CA ALA A 190 4.13 28.40 -1.61
C ALA A 190 3.38 29.35 -2.55
N ALA A 191 2.06 29.24 -2.61
CA ALA A 191 1.18 30.15 -3.36
C ALA A 191 0.78 31.40 -2.53
N LYS A 192 1.39 31.63 -1.36
CA LYS A 192 1.07 32.72 -0.43
C LYS A 192 -0.39 32.69 0.03
N ARG A 193 -0.96 31.50 0.22
CA ARG A 193 -2.33 31.27 0.69
C ARG A 193 -2.33 30.76 2.12
N THR A 194 -3.31 31.21 2.91
CA THR A 194 -3.48 30.74 4.29
C THR A 194 -4.02 29.30 4.30
N VAL A 195 -3.45 28.47 5.16
CA VAL A 195 -4.02 27.16 5.50
C VAL A 195 -5.12 27.40 6.54
N ASP A 196 -6.38 27.19 6.13
CA ASP A 196 -7.54 27.33 7.03
C ASP A 196 -7.92 25.92 7.57
N PRO A 197 -7.73 25.64 8.87
CA PRO A 197 -8.08 24.34 9.45
C PRO A 197 -9.56 23.98 9.27
N SER A 198 -10.47 24.95 9.17
CA SER A 198 -11.90 24.71 8.97
C SER A 198 -12.22 24.13 7.59
N LEU A 199 -11.29 24.25 6.63
CA LEU A 199 -11.36 23.64 5.30
C LEU A 199 -10.81 22.21 5.25
N CYS A 200 -10.42 21.67 6.39
CA CYS A 200 -9.81 20.34 6.48
C CYS A 200 -10.70 19.42 7.30
N VAL A 201 -10.97 18.23 6.75
CA VAL A 201 -11.73 17.17 7.41
C VAL A 201 -10.92 15.89 7.37
N GLU A 202 -10.70 15.30 8.53
CA GLU A 202 -10.06 13.98 8.68
C GLU A 202 -11.13 12.93 8.96
N THR A 203 -11.00 11.75 8.33
CA THR A 203 -12.00 10.68 8.40
C THR A 203 -11.38 9.31 8.07
N THR A 204 -12.16 8.24 8.11
CA THR A 204 -11.76 6.90 7.65
C THR A 204 -11.68 6.84 6.12
N LEU A 205 -10.91 5.85 5.59
CA LEU A 205 -10.63 5.72 4.14
C LEU A 205 -11.69 4.87 3.42
N ASP A 206 -12.92 5.37 3.34
CA ASP A 206 -14.02 4.73 2.62
C ASP A 206 -14.89 5.75 1.88
N ILE A 207 -15.75 5.27 0.98
CA ILE A 207 -16.63 6.10 0.15
C ILE A 207 -17.65 6.86 1.01
N ASP A 208 -18.26 6.19 1.98
CA ASP A 208 -19.28 6.80 2.84
C ASP A 208 -18.68 7.88 3.75
N ALA A 209 -17.49 7.65 4.27
CA ALA A 209 -16.75 8.63 5.04
C ALA A 209 -16.38 9.85 4.18
N GLY A 210 -15.99 9.65 2.93
CA GLY A 210 -15.76 10.72 1.96
C GLY A 210 -17.02 11.58 1.73
N ALA A 211 -18.19 10.94 1.60
CA ALA A 211 -19.46 11.63 1.46
C ALA A 211 -19.82 12.46 2.71
N ARG A 212 -19.70 11.87 3.90
CA ARG A 212 -19.95 12.58 5.17
C ARG A 212 -18.98 13.75 5.38
N ALA A 213 -17.71 13.56 5.07
CA ALA A 213 -16.69 14.61 5.15
C ALA A 213 -16.99 15.78 4.20
N MET A 214 -17.45 15.47 2.98
CA MET A 214 -17.87 16.48 2.02
C MET A 214 -19.12 17.24 2.49
N ALA A 215 -20.10 16.55 3.06
CA ALA A 215 -21.28 17.18 3.66
C ALA A 215 -20.89 18.17 4.77
N THR A 216 -19.98 17.74 5.66
CA THR A 216 -19.43 18.58 6.72
C THR A 216 -18.71 19.81 6.17
N LEU A 217 -17.90 19.65 5.14
CA LEU A 217 -17.15 20.73 4.52
C LEU A 217 -18.09 21.75 3.85
N LEU A 218 -19.11 21.29 3.16
CA LEU A 218 -20.14 22.14 2.52
C LEU A 218 -20.96 22.90 3.57
N THR A 219 -21.24 22.33 4.72
CA THR A 219 -21.91 23.02 5.83
C THR A 219 -21.05 24.11 6.42
N ARG A 220 -19.76 23.84 6.67
CA ARG A 220 -18.80 24.82 7.21
C ARG A 220 -18.48 25.94 6.22
N ARG A 221 -18.38 25.60 4.95
CA ARG A 221 -17.97 26.51 3.85
C ARG A 221 -18.85 26.32 2.60
N PRO A 222 -20.08 26.80 2.59
CA PRO A 222 -21.03 26.59 1.47
C PRO A 222 -20.52 27.09 0.12
N ARG A 223 -19.58 28.06 0.12
CA ARG A 223 -19.02 28.65 -1.12
C ARG A 223 -17.68 28.06 -1.55
N ILE A 224 -17.24 26.94 -0.97
CA ILE A 224 -16.00 26.27 -1.39
C ILE A 224 -16.07 25.87 -2.87
N ARG A 225 -14.95 26.00 -3.60
CA ARG A 225 -14.89 25.83 -5.05
C ARG A 225 -14.04 24.65 -5.49
N ALA A 226 -13.18 24.12 -4.63
CA ALA A 226 -12.37 22.95 -4.93
C ALA A 226 -12.06 22.14 -3.66
N VAL A 227 -11.92 20.84 -3.81
CA VAL A 227 -11.52 19.92 -2.73
C VAL A 227 -10.47 18.95 -3.25
N PHE A 228 -9.39 18.81 -2.50
CA PHE A 228 -8.43 17.71 -2.65
C PHE A 228 -8.77 16.63 -1.63
N CYS A 229 -9.09 15.44 -2.12
CA CYS A 229 -9.28 14.23 -1.32
C CYS A 229 -8.01 13.40 -1.38
N SER A 230 -7.43 13.04 -0.24
CA SER A 230 -6.16 12.33 -0.17
C SER A 230 -6.21 10.85 -0.56
N ALA A 231 -7.38 10.37 -1.01
CA ALA A 231 -7.59 9.06 -1.61
C ALA A 231 -8.79 9.11 -2.54
N ASP A 232 -8.79 8.32 -3.61
CA ASP A 232 -9.89 8.28 -4.57
C ASP A 232 -11.20 7.77 -3.95
N ALA A 233 -11.14 6.84 -2.99
CA ALA A 233 -12.34 6.41 -2.27
C ALA A 233 -13.07 7.60 -1.60
N LEU A 234 -12.30 8.50 -0.96
CA LEU A 234 -12.84 9.73 -0.38
C LEU A 234 -13.38 10.67 -1.47
N ALA A 235 -12.67 10.78 -2.59
CA ALA A 235 -13.06 11.65 -3.70
C ALA A 235 -14.36 11.17 -4.38
N VAL A 236 -14.53 9.85 -4.56
CA VAL A 236 -15.75 9.25 -5.08
C VAL A 236 -16.93 9.53 -4.15
N GLY A 237 -16.74 9.37 -2.84
CA GLY A 237 -17.76 9.73 -1.84
C GLY A 237 -18.13 11.22 -1.89
N ALA A 238 -17.14 12.10 -1.97
CA ALA A 238 -17.32 13.53 -2.09
C ALA A 238 -18.07 13.90 -3.38
N LEU A 239 -17.75 13.23 -4.50
CA LEU A 239 -18.42 13.42 -5.79
C LEU A 239 -19.91 13.05 -5.71
N TYR A 240 -20.23 11.88 -5.16
CA TYR A 240 -21.63 11.46 -4.99
C TYR A 240 -22.41 12.35 -4.03
N GLU A 241 -21.79 12.88 -2.98
CA GLU A 241 -22.44 13.85 -2.10
C GLU A 241 -22.76 15.15 -2.81
N CYS A 242 -21.85 15.65 -3.65
CA CYS A 242 -22.12 16.83 -4.49
C CYS A 242 -23.26 16.57 -5.48
N GLN A 243 -23.30 15.40 -6.10
CA GLN A 243 -24.39 15.01 -7.02
C GLN A 243 -25.75 14.94 -6.30
N ARG A 244 -25.83 14.32 -5.11
CA ARG A 244 -27.05 14.28 -4.29
C ARG A 244 -27.59 15.67 -3.97
N ARG A 245 -26.72 16.66 -3.85
CA ARG A 245 -27.08 18.07 -3.62
C ARG A 245 -27.28 18.89 -4.90
N GLY A 246 -27.25 18.26 -6.08
CA GLY A 246 -27.42 18.96 -7.37
C GLY A 246 -26.24 19.90 -7.71
N LEU A 247 -25.08 19.74 -7.10
CA LEU A 247 -23.91 20.58 -7.36
C LEU A 247 -23.20 20.10 -8.62
N ARG A 248 -23.06 20.98 -9.61
CA ARG A 248 -22.35 20.65 -10.86
C ARG A 248 -20.85 20.60 -10.65
N ILE A 249 -20.22 19.50 -11.07
CA ILE A 249 -18.78 19.27 -11.02
C ILE A 249 -18.24 19.35 -12.46
N PRO A 250 -17.21 20.15 -12.75
CA PRO A 250 -16.43 21.02 -11.85
C PRO A 250 -16.96 22.45 -11.73
N GLN A 251 -18.04 22.83 -12.43
CA GLN A 251 -18.46 24.23 -12.60
C GLN A 251 -18.79 24.91 -11.25
N ARG A 252 -19.43 24.19 -10.33
CA ARG A 252 -19.74 24.69 -8.99
C ARG A 252 -18.64 24.33 -7.98
N ILE A 253 -18.10 23.11 -8.07
CA ILE A 253 -17.05 22.61 -7.19
C ILE A 253 -16.19 21.57 -7.91
N ALA A 254 -14.88 21.77 -7.90
CA ALA A 254 -13.94 20.79 -8.43
C ALA A 254 -13.52 19.78 -7.35
N ILE A 255 -13.29 18.54 -7.76
CA ILE A 255 -12.84 17.47 -6.88
C ILE A 255 -11.62 16.80 -7.51
N ALA A 256 -10.53 16.71 -6.75
CA ALA A 256 -9.36 15.96 -7.14
C ALA A 256 -9.09 14.85 -6.11
N GLY A 257 -8.72 13.68 -6.60
CA GLY A 257 -8.40 12.49 -5.81
C GLY A 257 -6.91 12.19 -5.74
N PHE A 258 -6.61 10.98 -5.29
CA PHE A 258 -5.26 10.42 -5.16
C PHE A 258 -5.36 8.91 -5.24
N ASP A 259 -4.48 8.24 -5.96
CA ASP A 259 -4.27 6.81 -6.19
C ASP A 259 -4.56 6.35 -7.63
N ASP A 260 -5.51 6.93 -8.35
CA ASP A 260 -6.00 6.52 -9.68
C ASP A 260 -6.52 5.08 -9.70
N ILE A 261 -7.40 4.76 -8.74
CA ILE A 261 -8.09 3.45 -8.72
C ILE A 261 -9.04 3.31 -9.91
N PRO A 262 -9.37 2.08 -10.37
CA PRO A 262 -10.13 1.87 -11.61
C PRO A 262 -11.44 2.68 -11.71
N ILE A 263 -12.16 2.83 -10.60
CA ILE A 263 -13.42 3.58 -10.58
C ILE A 263 -13.23 5.08 -10.86
N ALA A 264 -12.05 5.64 -10.63
CA ALA A 264 -11.77 7.05 -10.86
C ALA A 264 -12.02 7.48 -12.33
N ALA A 265 -11.79 6.58 -13.27
CA ALA A 265 -12.06 6.81 -14.69
C ALA A 265 -13.53 6.60 -15.07
N GLN A 266 -14.30 5.88 -14.27
CA GLN A 266 -15.66 5.43 -14.59
C GLN A 266 -16.75 6.31 -13.98
N VAL A 267 -16.47 7.05 -12.90
CA VAL A 267 -17.43 7.99 -12.32
C VAL A 267 -17.71 9.15 -13.27
N VAL A 268 -18.90 9.74 -13.14
CA VAL A 268 -19.32 10.90 -13.96
C VAL A 268 -19.50 12.12 -13.06
N PRO A 269 -18.72 13.19 -13.29
CA PRO A 269 -17.60 13.30 -14.23
C PRO A 269 -16.40 12.45 -13.79
N SER A 270 -15.57 12.01 -14.75
CA SER A 270 -14.37 11.23 -14.45
C SER A 270 -13.42 12.01 -13.55
N LEU A 271 -12.85 11.33 -12.56
CA LEU A 271 -12.08 11.92 -11.45
C LEU A 271 -10.67 12.30 -11.86
N SER A 272 -10.32 13.58 -11.75
CA SER A 272 -8.92 14.04 -11.77
C SER A 272 -8.22 13.55 -10.53
N THR A 273 -7.09 12.87 -10.70
CA THR A 273 -6.41 12.20 -9.60
C THR A 273 -4.90 12.12 -9.82
N LEU A 274 -4.18 11.52 -8.90
CA LEU A 274 -2.75 11.24 -9.03
C LEU A 274 -2.53 9.74 -9.05
N ARG A 275 -1.89 9.23 -10.12
CA ARG A 275 -1.56 7.81 -10.27
C ARG A 275 -0.27 7.49 -9.54
N VAL A 276 -0.32 6.42 -8.75
CA VAL A 276 0.84 5.74 -8.17
C VAL A 276 0.94 4.32 -8.75
N PRO A 277 2.15 3.81 -9.07
CA PRO A 277 2.31 2.51 -9.70
C PRO A 277 2.25 1.37 -8.66
N ARG A 278 1.06 1.02 -8.22
CA ARG A 278 0.79 0.12 -7.09
C ARG A 278 1.30 -1.30 -7.30
N TYR A 279 0.97 -1.89 -8.45
CA TYR A 279 1.45 -3.23 -8.81
C TYR A 279 2.98 -3.26 -8.84
N GLU A 280 3.60 -2.28 -9.50
CA GLU A 280 5.05 -2.15 -9.61
C GLU A 280 5.72 -2.01 -8.22
N LEU A 281 5.11 -1.23 -7.33
CA LEU A 281 5.57 -1.09 -5.95
C LEU A 281 5.62 -2.46 -5.25
N GLY A 282 4.55 -3.23 -5.33
CA GLY A 282 4.48 -4.57 -4.76
C GLY A 282 5.49 -5.53 -5.41
N HIS A 283 5.54 -5.55 -6.73
CA HIS A 283 6.44 -6.40 -7.50
C HIS A 283 7.91 -6.08 -7.18
N ARG A 284 8.26 -4.80 -7.12
CA ARG A 284 9.63 -4.38 -6.77
C ARG A 284 10.00 -4.79 -5.34
N ALA A 285 9.08 -4.62 -4.38
CA ALA A 285 9.28 -5.05 -3.00
C ALA A 285 9.53 -6.56 -2.89
N GLY A 286 8.71 -7.37 -3.57
CA GLY A 286 8.90 -8.82 -3.63
C GLY A 286 10.22 -9.23 -4.28
N THR A 287 10.62 -8.56 -5.36
CA THR A 287 11.90 -8.78 -6.04
C THR A 287 13.08 -8.49 -5.10
N MET A 288 13.05 -7.37 -4.36
CA MET A 288 14.09 -7.01 -3.40
C MET A 288 14.21 -8.05 -2.28
N ILE A 289 13.09 -8.58 -1.78
CA ILE A 289 13.10 -9.68 -0.81
C ILE A 289 13.76 -10.92 -1.41
N CYS A 290 13.34 -11.34 -2.61
CA CYS A 290 13.92 -12.50 -3.30
C CYS A 290 15.43 -12.35 -3.55
N ASP A 291 15.89 -11.17 -3.95
CA ASP A 291 17.30 -10.88 -4.18
C ASP A 291 18.12 -11.06 -2.90
N ARG A 292 17.62 -10.54 -1.77
CA ARG A 292 18.24 -10.69 -0.47
C ARG A 292 18.26 -12.15 0.01
N LEU A 293 17.15 -12.89 -0.20
CA LEU A 293 17.05 -14.33 0.12
C LEU A 293 18.03 -15.18 -0.71
N ALA A 294 18.33 -14.75 -1.92
CA ALA A 294 19.32 -15.38 -2.80
C ALA A 294 20.76 -14.92 -2.52
N GLY A 295 20.99 -14.07 -1.52
CA GLY A 295 22.32 -13.53 -1.19
C GLY A 295 22.85 -12.50 -2.19
N ARG A 296 21.97 -11.95 -3.06
CA ARG A 296 22.37 -10.93 -4.04
C ARG A 296 22.50 -9.55 -3.39
N THR A 297 23.53 -8.82 -3.78
CA THR A 297 23.70 -7.41 -3.37
C THR A 297 22.73 -6.53 -4.15
N LEU A 298 21.97 -5.71 -3.45
CA LEU A 298 21.09 -4.72 -4.08
C LEU A 298 21.89 -3.49 -4.52
N GLN A 299 21.59 -2.97 -5.71
CA GLN A 299 22.14 -1.70 -6.19
C GLN A 299 21.57 -0.51 -5.40
N GLU A 300 20.28 -0.58 -5.07
CA GLU A 300 19.56 0.44 -4.31
C GLU A 300 18.72 -0.21 -3.21
N ARG A 301 18.80 0.34 -2.01
CA ARG A 301 17.98 -0.09 -0.86
C ARG A 301 16.69 0.73 -0.71
N VAL A 302 16.64 1.89 -1.36
CA VAL A 302 15.49 2.79 -1.37
C VAL A 302 15.12 3.06 -2.82
N VAL A 303 13.92 2.65 -3.23
CA VAL A 303 13.46 2.75 -4.61
C VAL A 303 12.27 3.70 -4.69
N ASP A 304 12.43 4.79 -5.45
CA ASP A 304 11.34 5.72 -5.79
C ASP A 304 10.61 5.23 -7.05
N THR A 305 9.36 4.82 -6.91
CA THR A 305 8.50 4.41 -8.02
C THR A 305 7.85 5.58 -8.74
N GLY A 306 7.99 6.79 -8.21
CA GLY A 306 7.40 8.00 -8.76
C GLY A 306 5.87 8.05 -8.70
N TYR A 307 5.33 9.11 -9.30
CA TYR A 307 3.89 9.34 -9.42
C TYR A 307 3.57 10.20 -10.64
N ARG A 308 2.31 10.18 -11.08
CA ARG A 308 1.85 10.99 -12.23
C ARG A 308 0.49 11.61 -11.97
N LEU A 309 0.35 12.92 -12.17
CA LEU A 309 -0.96 13.59 -12.18
C LEU A 309 -1.77 13.13 -13.41
N VAL A 310 -3.03 12.81 -13.21
CA VAL A 310 -3.99 12.38 -14.24
C VAL A 310 -5.18 13.34 -14.24
N PRO A 311 -5.10 14.46 -14.99
CA PRO A 311 -6.24 15.38 -15.13
C PRO A 311 -7.38 14.70 -15.88
N ARG A 312 -8.61 14.90 -15.37
CA ARG A 312 -9.87 14.45 -15.97
C ARG A 312 -10.95 15.53 -15.84
N ALA A 313 -12.23 15.15 -15.95
CA ALA A 313 -13.34 16.09 -16.03
C ALA A 313 -13.75 16.71 -14.68
N SER A 314 -13.33 16.18 -13.54
CA SER A 314 -13.77 16.66 -12.22
C SER A 314 -13.00 17.87 -11.68
N ALA A 315 -11.85 18.24 -12.30
CA ALA A 315 -11.05 19.40 -11.88
C ALA A 315 -10.16 19.96 -12.99
#